data_af29f443d2c3b1c25b8b96ecbd306956
#
_entry.id   af29f443d2c3b1c25b8b96ecbd306956
#
_cell.length_a   1.000
_cell.length_b   1.000
_cell.length_c   1.000
_cell.angle_alpha   90.00
_cell.angle_beta   90.00
_cell.angle_gamma   90.00
#
_symmetry.space_group_name_H-M   'P 1'
#
loop_
_entity.id
_entity.type
_entity.pdbx_description
1 polymer ?
#
loop_
_entity_poly.entity_id
_entity_poly.type
_entity_poly.pdbx_seq_one_letter_code
_entity_poly.pdbx_strand_id
1 'polypeptide(L)'
;MIKLGINGFGRIGRMVFRAAVENFADDIQVVGINDLLDPEYLAYMLKYDSVHGRFNHEVKVEDGYLVVNDNKIRLTAEMDPANLKWNEVGADVVVESTGLFLTDEKARKHIEAGAKKVIMSAPSKDSTPMFVYGVNDKTYAGQDIISNASCTTNCLAPISKVLHETFGIKRGLMTTVHAATATQKTVDGPSKKDWRGGRGILENITPSSTGAAKAVGKVLPELNGKLTGMSMRVPTSDVSVVDLTVELEKPATYEEICAAMKKASEGELKGILGYTNESVVSTDFRGDSHTSIFDEKAGIQLDPTFVKVVSWYDNEWGYSNKVCEMARVIAK
;
A
#
# COMPACT_ATOMS: atom_id res chain seq x y z
N MET A 1 13.75 -1.39 -19.21
CA MET A 1 12.32 -1.17 -18.88
C MET A 1 11.76 -2.47 -18.32
N ILE A 2 11.21 -2.44 -17.13
CA ILE A 2 10.67 -3.60 -16.42
C ILE A 2 9.28 -3.92 -16.98
N LYS A 3 9.08 -5.16 -17.37
CA LYS A 3 7.78 -5.64 -17.88
C LYS A 3 6.92 -6.11 -16.72
N LEU A 4 5.84 -5.39 -16.42
CA LEU A 4 4.96 -5.63 -15.29
C LEU A 4 3.68 -6.36 -15.72
N GLY A 5 3.38 -7.48 -15.07
CA GLY A 5 2.07 -8.14 -15.11
C GLY A 5 1.23 -7.74 -13.89
N ILE A 6 -0.08 -7.67 -14.03
CA ILE A 6 -1.01 -7.39 -12.94
C ILE A 6 -2.07 -8.49 -12.88
N ASN A 7 -2.16 -9.18 -11.75
CA ASN A 7 -3.22 -10.13 -11.47
C ASN A 7 -4.24 -9.54 -10.50
N GLY A 8 -5.47 -9.31 -10.99
CA GLY A 8 -6.52 -8.57 -10.29
C GLY A 8 -6.49 -7.07 -10.62
N PHE A 9 -7.50 -6.61 -11.34
CA PHE A 9 -7.61 -5.21 -11.78
C PHE A 9 -8.66 -4.45 -10.96
N GLY A 10 -8.68 -4.75 -9.63
CA GLY A 10 -9.46 -4.03 -8.62
C GLY A 10 -8.88 -2.64 -8.34
N ARG A 11 -9.21 -2.04 -7.19
CA ARG A 11 -8.71 -0.70 -6.80
C ARG A 11 -7.18 -0.61 -6.91
N ILE A 12 -6.45 -1.50 -6.24
CA ILE A 12 -4.98 -1.44 -6.21
C ILE A 12 -4.37 -1.78 -7.56
N GLY A 13 -4.83 -2.81 -8.25
CA GLY A 13 -4.33 -3.16 -9.59
C GLY A 13 -4.45 -1.99 -10.57
N ARG A 14 -5.59 -1.26 -10.57
CA ARG A 14 -5.77 -0.07 -11.39
C ARG A 14 -4.90 1.10 -10.97
N MET A 15 -4.70 1.32 -9.67
CA MET A 15 -3.82 2.42 -9.19
C MET A 15 -2.34 2.10 -9.46
N VAL A 16 -1.92 0.85 -9.35
CA VAL A 16 -0.58 0.40 -9.79
C VAL A 16 -0.40 0.66 -11.29
N PHE A 17 -1.41 0.33 -12.10
CA PHE A 17 -1.39 0.62 -13.53
C PHE A 17 -1.24 2.12 -13.81
N ARG A 18 -2.09 2.96 -13.20
CA ARG A 18 -2.03 4.42 -13.37
C ARG A 18 -0.67 4.97 -12.91
N ALA A 19 -0.17 4.53 -11.75
CA ALA A 19 1.14 4.94 -11.25
C ALA A 19 2.27 4.55 -12.22
N ALA A 20 2.24 3.34 -12.76
CA ALA A 20 3.22 2.89 -13.75
C ALA A 20 3.25 3.79 -14.99
N VAL A 21 2.08 4.20 -15.47
CA VAL A 21 1.97 5.08 -16.67
C VAL A 21 2.31 6.53 -16.36
N GLU A 22 1.91 7.06 -15.20
CA GLU A 22 2.05 8.48 -14.86
C GLU A 22 3.41 8.82 -14.24
N ASN A 23 3.93 7.93 -13.37
CA ASN A 23 5.11 8.23 -12.55
C ASN A 23 6.35 7.38 -12.87
N PHE A 24 6.17 6.26 -13.60
CA PHE A 24 7.26 5.30 -13.87
C PHE A 24 7.35 4.89 -15.33
N ALA A 25 6.84 5.71 -16.26
CA ALA A 25 6.79 5.39 -17.68
C ALA A 25 8.16 5.08 -18.32
N ASP A 26 9.24 5.66 -17.79
CA ASP A 26 10.60 5.42 -18.26
C ASP A 26 11.18 4.09 -17.77
N ASP A 27 10.66 3.57 -16.68
CA ASP A 27 11.19 2.37 -15.99
C ASP A 27 10.30 1.13 -16.13
N ILE A 28 8.97 1.30 -16.17
CA ILE A 28 7.98 0.23 -16.08
C ILE A 28 7.02 0.27 -17.27
N GLN A 29 6.83 -0.87 -17.90
CA GLN A 29 5.80 -1.10 -18.92
C GLN A 29 4.86 -2.21 -18.44
N VAL A 30 3.57 -1.92 -18.35
CA VAL A 30 2.55 -2.97 -18.13
C VAL A 30 2.34 -3.75 -19.41
N VAL A 31 2.52 -5.07 -19.36
CA VAL A 31 2.46 -5.96 -20.54
C VAL A 31 1.28 -6.93 -20.52
N GLY A 32 0.68 -7.15 -19.36
CA GLY A 32 -0.46 -8.04 -19.22
C GLY A 32 -1.26 -7.77 -17.95
N ILE A 33 -2.56 -7.97 -18.04
CA ILE A 33 -3.52 -7.86 -16.95
C ILE A 33 -4.40 -9.09 -16.97
N ASN A 34 -4.63 -9.67 -15.80
CA ASN A 34 -5.62 -10.72 -15.61
C ASN A 34 -6.74 -10.25 -14.70
N ASP A 35 -7.97 -10.35 -15.17
CA ASP A 35 -9.18 -10.13 -14.37
C ASP A 35 -10.34 -10.90 -15.03
N LEU A 36 -11.33 -11.29 -14.23
CA LEU A 36 -12.46 -12.10 -14.72
C LEU A 36 -13.57 -11.28 -15.38
N LEU A 37 -13.43 -9.95 -15.37
CA LEU A 37 -14.41 -9.02 -15.94
C LEU A 37 -14.19 -8.81 -17.44
N ASP A 38 -15.23 -8.33 -18.10
CA ASP A 38 -15.21 -7.99 -19.51
C ASP A 38 -14.17 -6.91 -19.85
N PRO A 39 -13.42 -7.06 -20.98
CA PRO A 39 -12.38 -6.09 -21.38
C PRO A 39 -12.88 -4.64 -21.49
N GLU A 40 -14.06 -4.42 -22.06
CA GLU A 40 -14.62 -3.06 -22.20
C GLU A 40 -14.95 -2.46 -20.83
N TYR A 41 -15.39 -3.29 -19.88
CA TYR A 41 -15.65 -2.85 -18.53
C TYR A 41 -14.35 -2.55 -17.77
N LEU A 42 -13.27 -3.32 -17.98
CA LEU A 42 -11.95 -3.00 -17.42
C LEU A 42 -11.42 -1.67 -17.95
N ALA A 43 -11.57 -1.41 -19.25
CA ALA A 43 -11.20 -0.14 -19.86
C ALA A 43 -12.04 1.03 -19.30
N TYR A 44 -13.34 0.83 -19.12
CA TYR A 44 -14.23 1.80 -18.49
C TYR A 44 -13.79 2.15 -17.07
N MET A 45 -13.53 1.13 -16.22
CA MET A 45 -13.09 1.34 -14.85
C MET A 45 -11.69 1.96 -14.74
N LEU A 46 -10.80 1.72 -15.70
CA LEU A 46 -9.51 2.40 -15.74
C LEU A 46 -9.68 3.89 -16.09
N LYS A 47 -10.59 4.18 -17.02
CA LYS A 47 -10.83 5.54 -17.51
C LYS A 47 -11.50 6.43 -16.47
N TYR A 48 -12.48 5.91 -15.73
CA TYR A 48 -13.31 6.68 -14.79
C TYR A 48 -13.14 6.15 -13.37
N ASP A 49 -12.80 7.04 -12.45
CA ASP A 49 -12.64 6.72 -11.05
C ASP A 49 -13.24 7.82 -10.18
N SER A 50 -14.08 7.43 -9.21
CA SER A 50 -14.77 8.38 -8.33
C SER A 50 -13.86 9.07 -7.34
N VAL A 51 -12.71 8.49 -7.03
CA VAL A 51 -11.73 9.01 -6.07
C VAL A 51 -10.64 9.80 -6.77
N HIS A 52 -9.97 9.18 -7.75
CA HIS A 52 -8.80 9.73 -8.44
C HIS A 52 -9.14 10.42 -9.77
N GLY A 53 -10.44 10.52 -10.07
CA GLY A 53 -10.89 11.22 -11.26
C GLY A 53 -10.60 10.47 -12.57
N ARG A 54 -10.77 11.21 -13.66
CA ARG A 54 -10.59 10.65 -15.00
C ARG A 54 -9.11 10.41 -15.30
N PHE A 55 -8.78 9.22 -15.81
CA PHE A 55 -7.44 8.90 -16.30
C PHE A 55 -7.16 9.68 -17.57
N ASN A 56 -6.13 10.53 -17.57
CA ASN A 56 -5.85 11.49 -18.63
C ASN A 56 -4.99 10.89 -19.75
N HIS A 57 -5.34 9.68 -20.18
CA HIS A 57 -4.69 8.95 -21.27
C HIS A 57 -5.74 8.33 -22.18
N GLU A 58 -5.36 8.08 -23.43
CA GLU A 58 -6.23 7.34 -24.35
C GLU A 58 -6.34 5.89 -23.89
N VAL A 59 -7.57 5.40 -23.72
CA VAL A 59 -7.86 4.01 -23.32
C VAL A 59 -8.91 3.44 -24.25
N LYS A 60 -8.60 2.33 -24.88
CA LYS A 60 -9.51 1.58 -25.78
C LYS A 60 -9.27 0.08 -25.70
N VAL A 61 -10.19 -0.69 -26.22
CA VAL A 61 -10.01 -2.14 -26.42
C VAL A 61 -9.93 -2.39 -27.92
N GLU A 62 -8.91 -3.10 -28.37
CA GLU A 62 -8.70 -3.50 -29.77
C GLU A 62 -8.22 -4.95 -29.82
N ASP A 63 -8.88 -5.77 -30.60
CA ASP A 63 -8.53 -7.19 -30.82
C ASP A 63 -8.36 -8.00 -29.52
N GLY A 64 -9.13 -7.66 -28.47
CA GLY A 64 -9.04 -8.27 -27.15
C GLY A 64 -7.89 -7.79 -26.27
N TYR A 65 -7.15 -6.77 -26.70
CA TYR A 65 -6.11 -6.09 -25.90
C TYR A 65 -6.65 -4.81 -25.32
N LEU A 66 -6.19 -4.47 -24.11
CA LEU A 66 -6.30 -3.10 -23.61
C LEU A 66 -5.19 -2.27 -24.27
N VAL A 67 -5.56 -1.14 -24.86
CA VAL A 67 -4.60 -0.25 -25.51
C VAL A 67 -4.59 1.08 -24.75
N VAL A 68 -3.43 1.48 -24.26
CA VAL A 68 -3.23 2.75 -23.55
C VAL A 68 -2.04 3.47 -24.17
N ASN A 69 -2.27 4.68 -24.72
CA ASN A 69 -1.23 5.45 -25.41
C ASN A 69 -0.46 4.60 -26.43
N ASP A 70 -1.17 3.88 -27.31
CA ASP A 70 -0.64 2.94 -28.32
C ASP A 70 0.06 1.68 -27.77
N ASN A 71 0.24 1.53 -26.46
CA ASN A 71 0.76 0.31 -25.86
C ASN A 71 -0.33 -0.75 -25.76
N LYS A 72 -0.13 -1.89 -26.44
CA LYS A 72 -1.00 -3.06 -26.36
C LYS A 72 -0.68 -3.89 -25.12
N ILE A 73 -1.68 -4.14 -24.30
CA ILE A 73 -1.58 -4.89 -23.03
C ILE A 73 -2.47 -6.11 -23.15
N ARG A 74 -1.88 -7.29 -22.99
CA ARG A 74 -2.64 -8.54 -23.05
C ARG A 74 -3.65 -8.62 -21.91
N LEU A 75 -4.90 -8.96 -22.23
CA LEU A 75 -5.94 -9.27 -21.24
C LEU A 75 -6.16 -10.79 -21.19
N THR A 76 -6.31 -11.31 -19.97
CA THR A 76 -6.68 -12.69 -19.69
C THR A 76 -7.78 -12.75 -18.63
N ALA A 77 -8.55 -13.85 -18.59
CA ALA A 77 -9.62 -14.09 -17.63
C ALA A 77 -9.46 -15.47 -16.97
N GLU A 78 -8.28 -15.72 -16.40
CA GLU A 78 -7.91 -16.99 -15.80
C GLU A 78 -8.08 -16.98 -14.27
N MET A 79 -8.76 -18.01 -13.75
CA MET A 79 -8.94 -18.20 -12.32
C MET A 79 -7.69 -18.77 -11.63
N ASP A 80 -6.96 -19.66 -12.32
CA ASP A 80 -5.73 -20.24 -11.80
C ASP A 80 -4.51 -19.51 -12.36
N PRO A 81 -3.69 -18.86 -11.50
CA PRO A 81 -2.51 -18.13 -11.94
C PRO A 81 -1.49 -18.98 -12.71
N ALA A 82 -1.47 -20.29 -12.53
CA ALA A 82 -0.58 -21.20 -13.26
C ALA A 82 -0.82 -21.20 -14.78
N ASN A 83 -2.03 -20.80 -15.22
CA ASN A 83 -2.42 -20.76 -16.64
C ASN A 83 -2.16 -19.40 -17.31
N LEU A 84 -1.61 -18.42 -16.60
CA LEU A 84 -1.49 -17.04 -17.08
C LEU A 84 -0.41 -16.82 -18.14
N LYS A 85 0.51 -17.80 -18.31
CA LYS A 85 1.56 -17.75 -19.34
C LYS A 85 2.28 -16.41 -19.41
N TRP A 86 2.79 -15.93 -18.29
CA TRP A 86 3.52 -14.67 -18.19
C TRP A 86 4.78 -14.61 -19.06
N ASN A 87 5.35 -15.77 -19.38
CA ASN A 87 6.45 -15.90 -20.32
C ASN A 87 6.12 -15.40 -21.73
N GLU A 88 4.87 -15.55 -22.21
CA GLU A 88 4.46 -15.10 -23.55
C GLU A 88 4.52 -13.57 -23.70
N VAL A 89 4.34 -12.82 -22.62
CA VAL A 89 4.48 -11.35 -22.58
C VAL A 89 5.80 -10.92 -21.98
N GLY A 90 6.62 -11.86 -21.51
CA GLY A 90 7.93 -11.62 -20.93
C GLY A 90 7.86 -10.83 -19.62
N ALA A 91 6.87 -11.08 -18.78
CA ALA A 91 6.70 -10.36 -17.51
C ALA A 91 7.91 -10.62 -16.57
N ASP A 92 8.58 -9.56 -16.19
CA ASP A 92 9.68 -9.61 -15.21
C ASP A 92 9.13 -9.68 -13.78
N VAL A 93 8.11 -8.88 -13.49
CA VAL A 93 7.47 -8.80 -12.18
C VAL A 93 5.97 -8.91 -12.34
N VAL A 94 5.31 -9.70 -11.51
CA VAL A 94 3.85 -9.76 -11.42
C VAL A 94 3.40 -9.17 -10.08
N VAL A 95 2.47 -8.22 -10.15
CA VAL A 95 1.76 -7.71 -8.97
C VAL A 95 0.52 -8.56 -8.73
N GLU A 96 0.51 -9.27 -7.62
CA GLU A 96 -0.64 -10.04 -7.15
C GLU A 96 -1.56 -9.13 -6.32
N SER A 97 -2.66 -8.68 -6.90
CA SER A 97 -3.60 -7.73 -6.29
C SER A 97 -5.03 -8.23 -6.17
N THR A 98 -5.25 -9.56 -6.30
CA THR A 98 -6.57 -10.18 -6.06
C THR A 98 -6.91 -10.33 -4.58
N GLY A 99 -5.90 -10.39 -3.70
CA GLY A 99 -6.04 -10.71 -2.29
C GLY A 99 -6.28 -12.20 -1.98
N LEU A 100 -6.19 -13.08 -3.00
CA LEU A 100 -6.45 -14.51 -2.87
C LEU A 100 -5.17 -15.35 -2.71
N PHE A 101 -4.07 -14.95 -3.37
CA PHE A 101 -2.82 -15.71 -3.46
C PHE A 101 -1.73 -15.07 -2.57
N LEU A 102 -1.95 -15.09 -1.24
CA LEU A 102 -1.15 -14.36 -0.25
C LEU A 102 -0.21 -15.27 0.57
N THR A 103 0.20 -16.41 0.02
CA THR A 103 1.24 -17.29 0.55
C THR A 103 2.26 -17.59 -0.54
N ASP A 104 3.49 -17.96 -0.18
CA ASP A 104 4.51 -18.36 -1.14
C ASP A 104 3.98 -19.43 -2.09
N GLU A 105 3.41 -20.52 -1.55
CA GLU A 105 2.82 -21.62 -2.33
C GLU A 105 1.84 -21.14 -3.39
N LYS A 106 0.93 -20.24 -3.01
CA LYS A 106 -0.10 -19.76 -3.94
C LYS A 106 0.44 -18.78 -4.97
N ALA A 107 1.30 -17.85 -4.55
CA ALA A 107 1.89 -16.85 -5.41
C ALA A 107 2.93 -17.47 -6.37
N ARG A 108 3.54 -18.59 -5.99
CA ARG A 108 4.51 -19.33 -6.81
C ARG A 108 3.92 -19.83 -8.13
N LYS A 109 2.60 -19.99 -8.22
CA LYS A 109 1.91 -20.27 -9.47
C LYS A 109 2.19 -19.23 -10.56
N HIS A 110 2.44 -17.98 -10.20
CA HIS A 110 2.87 -16.96 -11.17
C HIS A 110 4.27 -17.22 -11.70
N ILE A 111 5.18 -17.73 -10.85
CA ILE A 111 6.53 -18.14 -11.26
C ILE A 111 6.43 -19.34 -12.21
N GLU A 112 5.58 -20.33 -11.88
CA GLU A 112 5.31 -21.49 -12.72
C GLU A 112 4.72 -21.07 -14.09
N ALA A 113 3.92 -20.02 -14.12
CA ALA A 113 3.38 -19.41 -15.34
C ALA A 113 4.41 -18.53 -16.09
N GLY A 114 5.65 -18.44 -15.62
CA GLY A 114 6.76 -17.79 -16.31
C GLY A 114 7.08 -16.35 -15.88
N ALA A 115 6.51 -15.84 -14.80
CA ALA A 115 6.98 -14.61 -14.17
C ALA A 115 8.34 -14.83 -13.50
N LYS A 116 9.22 -13.82 -13.51
CA LYS A 116 10.50 -13.93 -12.81
C LYS A 116 10.38 -13.60 -11.33
N LYS A 117 9.54 -12.65 -10.97
CA LYS A 117 9.31 -12.17 -9.60
C LYS A 117 7.83 -11.91 -9.35
N VAL A 118 7.41 -11.96 -8.07
CA VAL A 118 6.05 -11.66 -7.66
C VAL A 118 6.04 -10.71 -6.46
N ILE A 119 5.19 -9.69 -6.52
CA ILE A 119 4.86 -8.80 -5.39
C ILE A 119 3.41 -9.02 -4.98
N MET A 120 3.18 -9.51 -3.78
CA MET A 120 1.85 -9.48 -3.18
C MET A 120 1.52 -8.06 -2.72
N SER A 121 0.44 -7.46 -3.21
CA SER A 121 -0.02 -6.13 -2.78
C SER A 121 -0.86 -6.18 -1.49
N ALA A 122 -0.50 -7.05 -0.58
CA ALA A 122 -1.11 -7.23 0.73
C ALA A 122 -0.12 -7.95 1.66
N PRO A 123 -0.33 -7.92 2.99
CA PRO A 123 0.48 -8.69 3.93
C PRO A 123 0.43 -10.18 3.62
N SER A 124 1.60 -10.82 3.58
CA SER A 124 1.68 -12.28 3.45
C SER A 124 1.01 -12.99 4.63
N LYS A 125 0.37 -14.12 4.36
CA LYS A 125 -0.28 -14.98 5.36
C LYS A 125 0.62 -16.09 5.89
N ASP A 126 1.85 -16.12 5.43
CA ASP A 126 2.90 -17.08 5.83
C ASP A 126 4.21 -16.36 6.16
N SER A 127 5.34 -17.03 6.00
CA SER A 127 6.68 -16.49 6.24
C SER A 127 7.26 -15.71 5.06
N THR A 128 6.52 -15.51 3.96
CA THR A 128 6.99 -14.71 2.83
C THR A 128 7.46 -13.33 3.29
N PRO A 129 8.69 -12.91 2.94
CA PRO A 129 9.26 -11.65 3.40
C PRO A 129 8.41 -10.44 3.03
N MET A 130 8.27 -9.52 3.98
CA MET A 130 7.59 -8.23 3.78
C MET A 130 8.61 -7.12 3.66
N PHE A 131 8.39 -6.25 2.69
CA PHE A 131 9.21 -5.05 2.49
C PHE A 131 8.36 -3.79 2.50
N VAL A 132 8.91 -2.75 3.08
CA VAL A 132 8.42 -1.38 3.00
C VAL A 132 9.54 -0.55 2.39
N TYR A 133 9.26 0.03 1.23
CA TYR A 133 10.24 0.83 0.49
C TYR A 133 10.74 2.01 1.34
N GLY A 134 12.07 2.20 1.39
CA GLY A 134 12.74 3.19 2.21
C GLY A 134 12.97 2.78 3.67
N VAL A 135 12.39 1.67 4.12
CA VAL A 135 12.56 1.18 5.49
C VAL A 135 13.48 -0.04 5.53
N ASN A 136 13.13 -1.11 4.84
CA ASN A 136 13.92 -2.34 4.81
C ASN A 136 14.18 -2.91 3.39
N ASP A 137 13.85 -2.18 2.34
CA ASP A 137 14.07 -2.59 0.94
C ASP A 137 15.55 -2.94 0.64
N LYS A 138 16.49 -2.29 1.33
CA LYS A 138 17.93 -2.55 1.22
C LYS A 138 18.34 -3.95 1.73
N THR A 139 17.45 -4.62 2.47
CA THR A 139 17.69 -5.99 2.93
C THR A 139 17.19 -7.04 1.93
N TYR A 140 16.67 -6.62 0.78
CA TYR A 140 16.28 -7.53 -0.29
C TYR A 140 17.50 -8.29 -0.79
N ALA A 141 17.40 -9.61 -0.83
CA ALA A 141 18.50 -10.54 -1.14
C ALA A 141 18.15 -11.50 -2.29
N GLY A 142 17.32 -11.06 -3.23
CA GLY A 142 16.99 -11.83 -4.44
C GLY A 142 15.77 -12.75 -4.34
N GLN A 143 14.93 -12.62 -3.30
CA GLN A 143 13.72 -13.42 -3.15
C GLN A 143 12.82 -13.31 -4.39
N ASP A 144 12.24 -14.45 -4.83
CA ASP A 144 11.37 -14.47 -6.01
C ASP A 144 9.97 -13.94 -5.71
N ILE A 145 9.53 -14.10 -4.47
CA ILE A 145 8.20 -13.70 -4.01
C ILE A 145 8.35 -12.86 -2.75
N ILE A 146 7.76 -11.67 -2.78
CA ILE A 146 7.74 -10.76 -1.65
C ILE A 146 6.32 -10.21 -1.39
N SER A 147 6.13 -9.67 -0.21
CA SER A 147 4.94 -8.87 0.14
C SER A 147 5.33 -7.40 0.30
N ASN A 148 4.54 -6.49 -0.27
CA ASN A 148 4.67 -5.04 -0.05
C ASN A 148 3.96 -4.59 1.24
N ALA A 149 3.64 -5.50 2.15
CA ALA A 149 2.89 -5.26 3.37
C ALA A 149 1.51 -4.60 3.09
N SER A 150 0.94 -3.88 4.07
CA SER A 150 -0.30 -3.11 3.89
C SER A 150 -0.01 -1.62 3.71
N CYS A 151 -1.00 -0.86 3.23
CA CYS A 151 -0.93 0.60 3.16
C CYS A 151 -0.69 1.22 4.55
N THR A 152 -1.35 0.71 5.58
CA THR A 152 -1.16 1.15 6.97
C THR A 152 0.25 0.84 7.48
N THR A 153 0.81 -0.34 7.17
CA THR A 153 2.20 -0.67 7.54
C THR A 153 3.19 0.26 6.82
N ASN A 154 2.94 0.59 5.56
CA ASN A 154 3.75 1.54 4.79
C ASN A 154 3.71 2.96 5.37
N CYS A 155 2.59 3.36 6.00
CA CYS A 155 2.53 4.64 6.72
C CYS A 155 3.21 4.57 8.10
N LEU A 156 2.98 3.50 8.84
CA LEU A 156 3.45 3.36 10.22
C LEU A 156 4.95 3.12 10.32
N ALA A 157 5.53 2.33 9.41
CA ALA A 157 6.92 1.93 9.48
C ALA A 157 7.92 3.10 9.36
N PRO A 158 7.77 4.09 8.45
CA PRO A 158 8.67 5.22 8.37
C PRO A 158 8.74 6.06 9.66
N ILE A 159 7.59 6.43 10.23
CA ILE A 159 7.56 7.21 11.49
C ILE A 159 8.07 6.40 12.67
N SER A 160 7.78 5.09 12.71
CA SER A 160 8.30 4.19 13.74
C SER A 160 9.82 4.05 13.66
N LYS A 161 10.38 3.98 12.44
CA LYS A 161 11.83 3.95 12.20
C LYS A 161 12.49 5.19 12.78
N VAL A 162 12.02 6.39 12.42
CA VAL A 162 12.58 7.64 12.89
C VAL A 162 12.52 7.74 14.42
N LEU A 163 11.36 7.44 15.03
CA LEU A 163 11.21 7.47 16.49
C LEU A 163 12.14 6.48 17.18
N HIS A 164 12.21 5.24 16.64
CA HIS A 164 13.01 4.19 17.28
C HIS A 164 14.51 4.46 17.18
N GLU A 165 14.99 4.82 16.01
CA GLU A 165 16.42 5.08 15.79
C GLU A 165 16.91 6.32 16.54
N THR A 166 16.05 7.32 16.73
CA THR A 166 16.43 8.57 17.40
C THR A 166 16.24 8.50 18.93
N PHE A 167 15.07 8.05 19.38
CA PHE A 167 14.66 8.12 20.77
C PHE A 167 14.47 6.77 21.45
N GLY A 168 14.38 5.68 20.65
CA GLY A 168 13.99 4.37 21.13
C GLY A 168 12.47 4.27 21.42
N ILE A 169 11.81 3.26 20.87
CA ILE A 169 10.41 2.93 21.22
C ILE A 169 10.45 1.80 22.23
N LYS A 170 9.88 2.03 23.40
CA LYS A 170 9.70 1.01 24.44
C LYS A 170 8.45 0.18 24.14
N ARG A 171 7.34 0.83 23.86
CA ARG A 171 6.05 0.22 23.46
C ARG A 171 5.13 1.27 22.86
N GLY A 172 4.10 0.81 22.13
CA GLY A 172 3.12 1.72 21.56
C GLY A 172 1.83 1.06 21.11
N LEU A 173 0.79 1.88 21.02
CA LEU A 173 -0.52 1.53 20.48
C LEU A 173 -0.82 2.40 19.27
N MET A 174 -1.29 1.76 18.20
CA MET A 174 -1.67 2.43 16.97
C MET A 174 -3.18 2.29 16.73
N THR A 175 -3.81 3.39 16.39
CA THR A 175 -5.14 3.39 15.77
C THR A 175 -5.02 3.97 14.36
N THR A 176 -5.47 3.23 13.35
CA THR A 176 -5.67 3.86 12.05
C THR A 176 -7.15 4.21 11.89
N VAL A 177 -7.43 5.50 11.64
CA VAL A 177 -8.74 5.95 11.15
C VAL A 177 -8.68 5.83 9.64
N HIS A 178 -9.37 4.81 9.10
CA HIS A 178 -9.14 4.34 7.75
C HIS A 178 -10.36 4.55 6.86
N ALA A 179 -10.12 5.04 5.67
CA ALA A 179 -11.13 5.17 4.63
C ALA A 179 -11.82 3.84 4.31
N ALA A 180 -13.02 3.92 3.74
CA ALA A 180 -13.77 2.78 3.26
C ALA A 180 -12.99 2.02 2.16
N THR A 181 -13.06 0.69 2.20
CA THR A 181 -12.47 -0.17 1.17
C THR A 181 -13.52 -1.12 0.63
N ALA A 182 -13.22 -1.81 -0.47
CA ALA A 182 -14.14 -2.74 -1.13
C ALA A 182 -14.64 -3.89 -0.24
N THR A 183 -14.03 -4.09 0.94
CA THR A 183 -14.47 -5.11 1.91
C THR A 183 -15.63 -4.66 2.79
N GLN A 184 -15.87 -3.35 2.92
CA GLN A 184 -17.02 -2.82 3.63
C GLN A 184 -18.30 -2.97 2.80
N LYS A 185 -19.44 -3.04 3.50
CA LYS A 185 -20.76 -3.08 2.89
C LYS A 185 -21.32 -1.67 2.70
N THR A 186 -22.00 -1.41 1.59
CA THR A 186 -22.71 -0.14 1.38
C THR A 186 -23.90 -0.03 2.32
N VAL A 187 -24.67 -1.13 2.46
CA VAL A 187 -25.80 -1.29 3.39
C VAL A 187 -25.58 -2.52 4.24
N ASP A 188 -26.32 -2.66 5.35
CA ASP A 188 -26.21 -3.82 6.22
C ASP A 188 -26.38 -5.14 5.44
N GLY A 189 -25.44 -6.05 5.61
CA GLY A 189 -25.43 -7.32 4.91
C GLY A 189 -24.64 -8.40 5.65
N PRO A 190 -24.77 -9.67 5.25
CA PRO A 190 -24.16 -10.76 5.98
C PRO A 190 -22.63 -10.68 5.94
N SER A 191 -22.00 -10.94 7.09
CA SER A 191 -20.57 -11.10 7.24
C SER A 191 -20.28 -12.30 8.14
N LYS A 192 -19.50 -13.26 7.61
CA LYS A 192 -19.24 -14.54 8.32
C LYS A 192 -18.11 -14.42 9.35
N LYS A 193 -17.14 -13.54 9.13
CA LYS A 193 -15.92 -13.45 9.95
C LYS A 193 -15.96 -12.31 10.96
N ASP A 194 -16.48 -11.18 10.57
CA ASP A 194 -16.58 -9.97 11.40
C ASP A 194 -17.97 -9.36 11.22
N TRP A 195 -18.79 -9.47 12.24
CA TRP A 195 -20.15 -8.96 12.21
C TRP A 195 -20.21 -7.44 12.02
N ARG A 196 -19.24 -6.71 12.59
CA ARG A 196 -19.14 -5.25 12.40
C ARG A 196 -18.86 -4.90 10.95
N GLY A 197 -18.04 -5.70 10.25
CA GLY A 197 -17.77 -5.52 8.83
C GLY A 197 -18.98 -5.78 7.90
N GLY A 198 -20.07 -6.34 8.44
CA GLY A 198 -21.36 -6.47 7.74
C GLY A 198 -22.25 -5.24 7.81
N ARG A 199 -21.89 -4.22 8.60
CA ARG A 199 -22.68 -2.99 8.74
C ARG A 199 -22.33 -1.99 7.63
N GLY A 200 -23.34 -1.17 7.25
CA GLY A 200 -23.19 -0.16 6.22
C GLY A 200 -22.16 0.90 6.59
N ILE A 201 -21.21 1.15 5.68
CA ILE A 201 -20.10 2.07 5.95
C ILE A 201 -20.51 3.53 6.00
N LEU A 202 -21.54 3.91 5.27
CA LEU A 202 -21.96 5.32 5.15
C LEU A 202 -22.48 5.90 6.47
N GLU A 203 -23.00 5.06 7.37
CA GLU A 203 -23.66 5.46 8.61
C GLU A 203 -22.82 5.20 9.86
N ASN A 204 -21.65 4.53 9.72
CA ASN A 204 -20.97 3.98 10.88
C ASN A 204 -19.49 4.32 10.96
N ILE A 205 -19.00 4.48 12.19
CA ILE A 205 -17.60 4.28 12.55
C ILE A 205 -17.48 2.82 12.97
N THR A 206 -16.71 2.03 12.22
CA THR A 206 -16.64 0.58 12.39
C THR A 206 -15.28 0.16 12.94
N PRO A 207 -15.17 -0.24 14.24
CA PRO A 207 -13.95 -0.84 14.77
C PRO A 207 -13.63 -2.15 14.04
N SER A 208 -12.38 -2.33 13.66
CA SER A 208 -11.91 -3.52 12.94
C SER A 208 -10.51 -3.91 13.41
N SER A 209 -10.21 -5.19 13.40
CA SER A 209 -8.85 -5.67 13.68
C SER A 209 -7.92 -5.33 12.53
N THR A 210 -6.64 -5.10 12.84
CA THR A 210 -5.58 -4.94 11.85
C THR A 210 -4.29 -5.61 12.33
N GLY A 211 -3.58 -6.23 11.41
CA GLY A 211 -2.23 -6.75 11.65
C GLY A 211 -1.12 -5.75 11.36
N ALA A 212 -1.47 -4.53 10.92
CA ALA A 212 -0.49 -3.57 10.41
C ALA A 212 0.61 -3.18 11.41
N ALA A 213 0.23 -2.95 12.68
CA ALA A 213 1.20 -2.61 13.72
C ALA A 213 2.13 -3.79 14.07
N LYS A 214 1.61 -5.02 14.09
CA LYS A 214 2.44 -6.22 14.28
C LYS A 214 3.36 -6.48 13.07
N ALA A 215 2.91 -6.13 11.87
CA ALA A 215 3.71 -6.26 10.65
C ALA A 215 4.93 -5.33 10.64
N VAL A 216 4.89 -4.21 11.37
CA VAL A 216 6.07 -3.35 11.55
C VAL A 216 7.23 -4.12 12.19
N GLY A 217 6.96 -5.02 13.14
CA GLY A 217 7.99 -5.89 13.74
C GLY A 217 8.59 -6.93 12.79
N LYS A 218 7.96 -7.19 11.62
CA LYS A 218 8.57 -8.01 10.55
C LYS A 218 9.47 -7.20 9.64
N VAL A 219 9.20 -5.89 9.53
CA VAL A 219 9.94 -4.93 8.70
C VAL A 219 11.10 -4.30 9.47
N LEU A 220 10.87 -4.01 10.75
CA LEU A 220 11.82 -3.49 11.73
C LEU A 220 11.87 -4.47 12.91
N PRO A 221 12.75 -5.48 12.89
CA PRO A 221 12.80 -6.56 13.89
C PRO A 221 12.96 -6.07 15.33
N GLU A 222 13.60 -4.92 15.54
CA GLU A 222 13.79 -4.29 16.84
C GLU A 222 12.47 -3.86 17.51
N LEU A 223 11.43 -3.68 16.71
CA LEU A 223 10.07 -3.34 17.16
C LEU A 223 9.15 -4.57 17.32
N ASN A 224 9.66 -5.77 17.13
CA ASN A 224 8.86 -6.96 17.30
C ASN A 224 8.32 -7.09 18.72
N GLY A 225 6.99 -7.21 18.84
CA GLY A 225 6.30 -7.27 20.12
C GLY A 225 6.09 -5.94 20.85
N LYS A 226 6.67 -4.83 20.35
CA LYS A 226 6.54 -3.51 20.97
C LYS A 226 5.31 -2.72 20.49
N LEU A 227 4.76 -3.04 19.32
CA LEU A 227 3.63 -2.33 18.72
C LEU A 227 2.43 -3.27 18.49
N THR A 228 1.24 -2.78 18.80
CA THR A 228 -0.02 -3.38 18.39
C THR A 228 -1.05 -2.29 18.08
N GLY A 229 -2.20 -2.65 17.52
CA GLY A 229 -3.18 -1.62 17.18
C GLY A 229 -4.47 -2.15 16.61
N MET A 230 -5.34 -1.22 16.25
CA MET A 230 -6.65 -1.46 15.66
C MET A 230 -6.95 -0.45 14.54
N SER A 231 -8.07 -0.67 13.85
CA SER A 231 -8.58 0.23 12.82
C SER A 231 -9.97 0.71 13.19
N MET A 232 -10.26 1.98 12.92
CA MET A 232 -11.60 2.55 12.85
C MET A 232 -11.92 2.85 11.39
N ARG A 233 -12.87 2.12 10.79
CA ARG A 233 -13.33 2.43 9.43
C ARG A 233 -14.36 3.53 9.48
N VAL A 234 -14.19 4.53 8.61
CA VAL A 234 -15.03 5.73 8.55
C VAL A 234 -15.59 5.94 7.14
N PRO A 235 -16.70 6.70 6.98
CA PRO A 235 -17.34 6.94 5.68
C PRO A 235 -16.59 8.01 4.86
N THR A 236 -15.29 7.81 4.65
CA THR A 236 -14.48 8.60 3.70
C THR A 236 -14.05 7.69 2.55
N SER A 237 -13.96 8.24 1.35
CA SER A 237 -13.68 7.47 0.14
C SER A 237 -12.23 7.06 0.00
N ASP A 238 -11.32 7.88 0.53
CA ASP A 238 -9.88 7.70 0.44
C ASP A 238 -9.17 8.60 1.45
N VAL A 239 -7.89 8.39 1.63
CA VAL A 239 -6.98 8.98 2.62
C VAL A 239 -7.33 8.58 4.04
N SER A 240 -6.37 7.95 4.65
CA SER A 240 -6.42 7.42 6.01
C SER A 240 -5.38 8.11 6.88
N VAL A 241 -5.49 7.93 8.20
CA VAL A 241 -4.54 8.49 9.14
C VAL A 241 -4.12 7.44 10.18
N VAL A 242 -2.84 7.43 10.51
CA VAL A 242 -2.26 6.69 11.64
C VAL A 242 -2.16 7.63 12.83
N ASP A 243 -2.74 7.22 13.94
CA ASP A 243 -2.55 7.75 15.29
C ASP A 243 -1.66 6.74 16.03
N LEU A 244 -0.41 7.13 16.30
CA LEU A 244 0.55 6.30 17.01
C LEU A 244 0.91 6.93 18.35
N THR A 245 0.53 6.29 19.45
CA THR A 245 0.93 6.66 20.80
C THR A 245 2.05 5.75 21.28
N VAL A 246 3.19 6.31 21.67
CA VAL A 246 4.38 5.55 22.07
C VAL A 246 4.94 6.05 23.41
N GLU A 247 5.52 5.11 24.15
CA GLU A 247 6.44 5.36 25.25
C GLU A 247 7.87 5.27 24.70
N LEU A 248 8.63 6.37 24.81
CA LEU A 248 10.02 6.47 24.36
C LEU A 248 10.99 5.96 25.44
N GLU A 249 12.15 5.48 25.02
CA GLU A 249 13.24 5.08 25.91
C GLU A 249 14.04 6.31 26.39
N LYS A 250 14.23 7.30 25.52
CA LYS A 250 14.92 8.56 25.79
C LYS A 250 13.91 9.70 25.82
N PRO A 251 13.95 10.55 26.86
CA PRO A 251 13.14 11.77 26.88
C PRO A 251 13.44 12.66 25.70
N ALA A 252 12.40 13.28 25.13
CA ALA A 252 12.51 14.27 24.07
C ALA A 252 11.40 15.31 24.18
N THR A 253 11.62 16.50 23.67
CA THR A 253 10.52 17.46 23.47
C THR A 253 9.78 17.15 22.18
N TYR A 254 8.55 17.65 22.04
CA TYR A 254 7.79 17.46 20.81
C TYR A 254 8.48 18.14 19.61
N GLU A 255 9.13 19.29 19.84
CA GLU A 255 9.90 20.00 18.83
C GLU A 255 11.09 19.16 18.32
N GLU A 256 11.78 18.44 19.21
CA GLU A 256 12.87 17.52 18.83
C GLU A 256 12.35 16.36 17.98
N ILE A 257 11.16 15.83 18.30
CA ILE A 257 10.48 14.80 17.51
C ILE A 257 10.12 15.33 16.13
N CYS A 258 9.51 16.52 16.05
CA CYS A 258 9.18 17.17 14.79
C CYS A 258 10.43 17.45 13.94
N ALA A 259 11.51 17.91 14.55
CA ALA A 259 12.79 18.16 13.87
C ALA A 259 13.39 16.85 13.30
N ALA A 260 13.32 15.76 14.04
CA ALA A 260 13.77 14.44 13.57
C ALA A 260 12.95 13.95 12.36
N MET A 261 11.61 14.09 12.43
CA MET A 261 10.72 13.74 11.31
C MET A 261 10.99 14.59 10.07
N LYS A 262 11.13 15.90 10.24
CA LYS A 262 11.45 16.82 9.15
C LYS A 262 12.80 16.50 8.52
N LYS A 263 13.82 16.28 9.32
CA LYS A 263 15.15 15.88 8.83
C LYS A 263 15.09 14.57 8.01
N ALA A 264 14.35 13.58 8.48
CA ALA A 264 14.20 12.31 7.77
C ALA A 264 13.44 12.49 6.45
N SER A 265 12.38 13.31 6.43
CA SER A 265 11.57 13.59 5.23
C SER A 265 12.36 14.33 4.13
N GLU A 266 13.29 15.19 4.51
CA GLU A 266 14.16 15.90 3.57
C GLU A 266 15.41 15.10 3.19
N GLY A 267 15.75 14.07 3.97
CA GLY A 267 16.95 13.24 3.87
C GLY A 267 16.70 11.81 3.41
N GLU A 268 16.93 10.84 4.31
CA GLU A 268 16.92 9.40 4.01
C GLU A 268 15.57 8.84 3.59
N LEU A 269 14.46 9.47 4.03
CA LEU A 269 13.10 9.08 3.70
C LEU A 269 12.43 10.04 2.70
N LYS A 270 13.22 10.80 1.95
CA LYS A 270 12.70 11.70 0.92
C LYS A 270 11.87 10.94 -0.12
N GLY A 271 10.65 11.43 -0.40
CA GLY A 271 9.69 10.79 -1.30
C GLY A 271 8.94 9.59 -0.69
N ILE A 272 9.19 9.29 0.60
CA ILE A 272 8.54 8.23 1.37
C ILE A 272 7.79 8.83 2.55
N LEU A 273 8.52 9.57 3.41
CA LEU A 273 7.97 10.38 4.49
C LEU A 273 7.81 11.83 4.02
N GLY A 274 6.57 12.30 4.01
CA GLY A 274 6.23 13.72 3.88
C GLY A 274 6.15 14.38 5.26
N TYR A 275 6.11 15.71 5.27
CA TYR A 275 6.01 16.52 6.48
C TYR A 275 5.11 17.73 6.23
N THR A 276 4.18 17.98 7.13
CA THR A 276 3.33 19.18 7.07
C THR A 276 3.27 19.87 8.44
N ASN A 277 3.26 21.20 8.41
CA ASN A 277 2.97 22.07 9.54
C ASN A 277 1.75 22.96 9.28
N GLU A 278 0.92 22.59 8.32
CA GLU A 278 -0.31 23.29 7.98
C GLU A 278 -1.51 22.68 8.70
N SER A 279 -2.63 23.40 8.73
CA SER A 279 -3.89 22.89 9.29
C SER A 279 -4.68 22.18 8.20
N VAL A 280 -4.40 20.90 8.02
CA VAL A 280 -4.87 20.06 6.92
C VAL A 280 -5.89 19.02 7.36
N VAL A 281 -6.59 18.45 6.39
CA VAL A 281 -7.55 17.35 6.56
C VAL A 281 -7.29 16.27 5.49
N SER A 282 -7.92 15.12 5.61
CA SER A 282 -7.66 13.95 4.76
C SER A 282 -7.69 14.24 3.25
N THR A 283 -8.64 15.05 2.78
CA THR A 283 -8.80 15.31 1.33
C THR A 283 -7.64 16.08 0.71
N ASP A 284 -6.82 16.78 1.52
CA ASP A 284 -5.65 17.53 1.05
C ASP A 284 -4.52 16.60 0.57
N PHE A 285 -4.56 15.34 0.96
CA PHE A 285 -3.56 14.33 0.62
C PHE A 285 -4.01 13.33 -0.46
N ARG A 286 -5.17 13.55 -1.07
CA ARG A 286 -5.63 12.69 -2.16
C ARG A 286 -4.69 12.85 -3.37
N GLY A 287 -4.15 11.73 -3.84
CA GLY A 287 -3.17 11.70 -4.92
C GLY A 287 -1.73 11.99 -4.47
N ASP A 288 -1.47 12.09 -3.17
CA ASP A 288 -0.11 12.20 -2.66
C ASP A 288 0.61 10.83 -2.75
N SER A 289 1.81 10.82 -3.34
CA SER A 289 2.60 9.61 -3.54
C SER A 289 3.43 9.18 -2.33
N HIS A 290 3.54 10.01 -1.27
CA HIS A 290 4.13 9.59 -0.01
C HIS A 290 3.26 8.54 0.67
N THR A 291 3.88 7.57 1.33
CA THR A 291 3.14 6.56 2.11
C THR A 291 2.93 6.94 3.56
N SER A 292 3.55 8.02 4.00
CA SER A 292 3.47 8.51 5.38
C SER A 292 3.72 10.03 5.34
N ILE A 293 2.78 10.84 5.80
CA ILE A 293 2.94 12.30 5.85
C ILE A 293 2.74 12.74 7.30
N PHE A 294 3.85 13.00 7.97
CA PHE A 294 3.84 13.41 9.37
C PHE A 294 3.20 14.78 9.53
N ASP A 295 2.24 14.87 10.46
CA ASP A 295 1.52 16.10 10.78
C ASP A 295 2.02 16.67 12.13
N GLU A 296 2.81 17.75 12.04
CA GLU A 296 3.37 18.43 13.21
C GLU A 296 2.29 18.95 14.15
N LYS A 297 1.19 19.49 13.61
CA LYS A 297 0.16 20.16 14.42
C LYS A 297 -0.85 19.20 15.05
N ALA A 298 -0.95 17.99 14.55
CA ALA A 298 -1.92 17.01 15.04
C ALA A 298 -1.41 16.15 16.21
N GLY A 299 -0.09 16.15 16.48
CA GLY A 299 0.50 15.39 17.58
C GLY A 299 0.30 16.02 18.94
N ILE A 300 0.43 15.20 19.98
CA ILE A 300 0.25 15.61 21.38
C ILE A 300 1.31 14.92 22.23
N GLN A 301 1.95 15.65 23.11
CA GLN A 301 2.87 15.12 24.11
C GLN A 301 2.32 15.31 25.53
N LEU A 302 2.28 14.23 26.31
CA LEU A 302 1.84 14.27 27.72
C LEU A 302 3.00 14.54 28.67
N ASP A 303 4.12 13.86 28.44
CA ASP A 303 5.37 14.04 29.18
C ASP A 303 6.56 13.75 28.23
N PRO A 304 7.82 13.98 28.64
CA PRO A 304 8.97 13.83 27.76
C PRO A 304 9.17 12.42 27.16
N THR A 305 8.49 11.41 27.67
CA THR A 305 8.60 10.03 27.23
C THR A 305 7.31 9.49 26.62
N PHE A 306 6.19 10.22 26.70
CA PHE A 306 4.89 9.72 26.24
C PHE A 306 4.25 10.67 25.23
N VAL A 307 4.22 10.24 23.98
CA VAL A 307 3.84 11.08 22.83
C VAL A 307 2.89 10.36 21.89
N LYS A 308 1.95 11.12 21.33
CA LYS A 308 1.14 10.75 20.19
C LYS A 308 1.62 11.50 18.96
N VAL A 309 1.90 10.78 17.89
CA VAL A 309 2.20 11.32 16.57
C VAL A 309 1.13 10.91 15.57
N VAL A 310 0.90 11.75 14.57
CA VAL A 310 -0.12 11.57 13.54
C VAL A 310 0.55 11.58 12.18
N SER A 311 0.15 10.65 11.31
CA SER A 311 0.65 10.59 9.93
C SER A 311 -0.47 10.21 8.96
N TRP A 312 -0.61 10.99 7.89
CA TRP A 312 -1.59 10.80 6.81
C TRP A 312 -1.04 9.92 5.72
N TYR A 313 -1.91 9.27 4.98
CA TYR A 313 -1.55 8.51 3.79
C TYR A 313 -2.73 8.32 2.83
N ASP A 314 -2.49 8.55 1.54
CA ASP A 314 -3.40 8.04 0.52
C ASP A 314 -3.24 6.53 0.45
N ASN A 315 -4.22 5.80 0.98
CA ASN A 315 -4.14 4.35 1.14
C ASN A 315 -4.22 3.59 -0.20
N GLU A 316 -4.54 4.27 -1.29
CA GLU A 316 -4.56 3.72 -2.65
C GLU A 316 -3.37 4.21 -3.47
N TRP A 317 -3.20 5.52 -3.63
CA TRP A 317 -2.19 6.10 -4.53
C TRP A 317 -0.78 5.99 -3.98
N GLY A 318 -0.54 6.44 -2.75
CA GLY A 318 0.78 6.36 -2.11
C GLY A 318 1.28 4.92 -2.06
N TYR A 319 0.41 4.00 -1.65
CA TYR A 319 0.72 2.57 -1.61
C TYR A 319 1.06 1.99 -3.00
N SER A 320 0.26 2.31 -4.02
CA SER A 320 0.46 1.80 -5.38
C SER A 320 1.76 2.30 -6.02
N ASN A 321 2.16 3.54 -5.73
CA ASN A 321 3.47 4.06 -6.12
C ASN A 321 4.61 3.25 -5.50
N LYS A 322 4.49 2.83 -4.23
CA LYS A 322 5.55 2.01 -3.58
C LYS A 322 5.56 0.56 -4.05
N VAL A 323 4.44 0.03 -4.56
CA VAL A 323 4.45 -1.24 -5.30
C VAL A 323 5.32 -1.12 -6.56
N CYS A 324 5.22 -0.02 -7.31
CA CYS A 324 6.07 0.26 -8.47
C CYS A 324 7.55 0.43 -8.06
N GLU A 325 7.84 1.16 -6.98
CA GLU A 325 9.21 1.28 -6.45
C GLU A 325 9.78 -0.09 -6.06
N MET A 326 9.01 -0.93 -5.38
CA MET A 326 9.47 -2.29 -5.04
C MET A 326 9.65 -3.17 -6.28
N ALA A 327 8.85 -2.98 -7.34
CA ALA A 327 9.08 -3.66 -8.62
C ALA A 327 10.45 -3.28 -9.20
N ARG A 328 10.88 -2.03 -9.08
CA ARG A 328 12.22 -1.56 -9.49
C ARG A 328 13.34 -2.18 -8.65
N VAL A 329 13.07 -2.43 -7.38
CA VAL A 329 14.07 -3.07 -6.47
C VAL A 329 14.27 -4.54 -6.84
N ILE A 330 13.17 -5.29 -7.01
CA ILE A 330 13.26 -6.75 -7.17
C ILE A 330 13.53 -7.22 -8.60
N ALA A 331 13.35 -6.36 -9.60
CA ALA A 331 13.64 -6.67 -10.99
C ALA A 331 15.14 -6.58 -11.35
N LYS A 332 15.96 -6.06 -10.44
CA LYS A 332 17.43 -6.00 -10.59
C LYS A 332 18.02 -7.38 -10.32
#